data_2066c6dd73828a75f507a6fbd96c7c2e
#
_entry.id   2066c6dd73828a75f507a6fbd96c7c2e
#
_cell.length_a   1.000
_cell.length_b   1.000
_cell.length_c   1.000
_cell.angle_alpha   90.00
_cell.angle_beta   90.00
_cell.angle_gamma   90.00
#
_symmetry.space_group_name_H-M   'P 1'
#
loop_
_entity.id
_entity.type
_entity.pdbx_description
1 polymer ?
#
loop_
_entity_poly.entity_id
_entity_poly.type
_entity_poly.pdbx_seq_one_letter_code
_entity_poly.pdbx_strand_id
1 'polypeptide(L)'
;MDFDFDPEKARLNPINHDGVTFEEASAVLLDPYALTRIDADTTDESRYITLGMGGASRILVVVWTERIERIRIISAWKANQPQRRIYEAQF
;
A
#
# COMPACT_ATOMS: atom_id res chain seq x y z
N MET A 1 8.45 11.40 -7.03
CA MET A 1 8.53 9.92 -6.96
C MET A 1 7.50 9.35 -7.92
N ASP A 2 7.92 8.45 -8.79
CA ASP A 2 7.04 7.86 -9.78
C ASP A 2 6.49 6.52 -9.30
N PHE A 3 5.17 6.36 -9.43
CA PHE A 3 4.49 5.12 -9.13
C PHE A 3 4.14 4.40 -10.42
N ASP A 4 4.22 3.07 -10.36
CA ASP A 4 3.94 2.19 -11.48
C ASP A 4 3.05 1.05 -10.97
N PHE A 5 2.29 0.44 -11.88
CA PHE A 5 1.44 -0.69 -11.53
C PHE A 5 1.01 -1.43 -12.80
N ASP A 6 0.70 -2.71 -12.63
CA ASP A 6 0.11 -3.51 -13.70
C ASP A 6 -1.33 -3.04 -13.93
N PRO A 7 -1.70 -2.65 -15.16
CA PRO A 7 -3.06 -2.15 -15.43
C PRO A 7 -4.17 -3.12 -15.04
N GLU A 8 -3.96 -4.41 -15.22
CA GLU A 8 -4.97 -5.42 -14.85
C GLU A 8 -5.14 -5.51 -13.34
N LYS A 9 -4.05 -5.45 -12.58
CA LYS A 9 -4.11 -5.42 -11.12
C LYS A 9 -4.79 -4.14 -10.63
N ALA A 10 -4.51 -3.02 -11.28
CA ALA A 10 -5.14 -1.75 -10.92
C ALA A 10 -6.65 -1.80 -11.15
N ARG A 11 -7.08 -2.45 -12.24
CA ARG A 11 -8.51 -2.61 -12.55
C ARG A 11 -9.20 -3.50 -11.53
N LEU A 12 -8.56 -4.58 -11.12
CA LEU A 12 -9.16 -5.59 -10.23
C LEU A 12 -9.10 -5.21 -8.76
N ASN A 13 -8.15 -4.38 -8.36
CA ASN A 13 -7.96 -4.10 -6.93
C ASN A 13 -9.21 -3.52 -6.26
N PRO A 14 -9.90 -2.50 -6.83
CA PRO A 14 -11.12 -1.99 -6.20
C PRO A 14 -12.23 -3.03 -6.10
N ILE A 15 -12.29 -3.94 -7.07
CA ILE A 15 -13.31 -5.00 -7.09
C ILE A 15 -13.06 -6.00 -5.96
N ASN A 16 -11.80 -6.37 -5.74
CA ASN A 16 -11.42 -7.39 -4.78
C ASN A 16 -11.22 -6.85 -3.37
N HIS A 17 -11.02 -5.54 -3.20
CA HIS A 17 -10.63 -4.92 -1.95
C HIS A 17 -11.41 -3.64 -1.64
N ASP A 18 -12.73 -3.76 -1.50
CA ASP A 18 -13.59 -2.68 -0.97
C ASP A 18 -13.42 -1.32 -1.66
N GLY A 19 -13.24 -1.31 -2.96
CA GLY A 19 -13.12 -0.08 -3.74
C GLY A 19 -11.78 0.63 -3.59
N VAL A 20 -10.77 -0.01 -3.04
CA VAL A 20 -9.43 0.60 -2.90
C VAL A 20 -8.76 0.68 -4.25
N THR A 21 -8.47 1.90 -4.71
CA THR A 21 -7.76 2.15 -5.96
C THR A 21 -6.26 2.25 -5.72
N PHE A 22 -5.46 2.05 -6.76
CA PHE A 22 -4.01 2.26 -6.64
C PHE A 22 -3.65 3.74 -6.51
N GLU A 23 -4.48 4.65 -7.02
CA GLU A 23 -4.31 6.08 -6.81
C GLU A 23 -4.46 6.43 -5.33
N GLU A 24 -5.48 5.88 -4.67
CA GLU A 24 -5.65 6.03 -3.22
C GLU A 24 -4.46 5.45 -2.47
N ALA A 25 -3.99 4.27 -2.90
CA ALA A 25 -2.88 3.57 -2.27
C ALA A 25 -1.56 4.34 -2.40
N SER A 26 -1.33 5.04 -3.51
CA SER A 26 -0.09 5.78 -3.71
C SER A 26 0.11 6.86 -2.64
N ALA A 27 -0.97 7.45 -2.14
CA ALA A 27 -0.88 8.45 -1.08
C ALA A 27 -0.33 7.88 0.23
N VAL A 28 -0.55 6.58 0.49
CA VAL A 28 0.00 5.90 1.67
C VAL A 28 1.53 6.00 1.68
N LEU A 29 2.15 5.84 0.52
CA LEU A 29 3.61 5.84 0.40
C LEU A 29 4.20 7.25 0.54
N LEU A 30 3.35 8.28 0.54
CA LEU A 30 3.74 9.67 0.77
C LEU A 30 3.37 10.15 2.18
N ASP A 31 2.69 9.32 2.96
CA ASP A 31 2.30 9.64 4.34
C ASP A 31 3.53 9.64 5.23
N PRO A 32 3.88 10.77 5.88
CA PRO A 32 5.05 10.83 6.75
C PRO A 32 4.95 9.93 7.99
N TYR A 33 3.76 9.48 8.33
CA TYR A 33 3.53 8.58 9.48
C TYR A 33 3.37 7.12 9.07
N ALA A 34 3.59 6.80 7.80
CA ALA A 34 3.49 5.43 7.30
C ALA A 34 4.52 4.52 7.98
N LEU A 35 4.10 3.29 8.24
CA LEU A 35 4.95 2.26 8.86
C LEU A 35 5.20 1.18 7.82
N THR A 36 6.47 0.91 7.53
CA THR A 36 6.87 -0.04 6.47
C THR A 36 7.67 -1.19 7.06
N ARG A 37 7.39 -2.39 6.59
CA ARG A 37 8.20 -3.59 6.88
C ARG A 37 8.45 -4.38 5.61
N ILE A 38 9.47 -5.23 5.64
CA ILE A 38 9.77 -6.14 4.55
C ILE A 38 8.81 -7.33 4.64
N ASP A 39 8.27 -7.75 3.48
CA ASP A 39 7.48 -8.96 3.39
C ASP A 39 8.43 -10.16 3.32
N ALA A 40 8.51 -10.91 4.41
CA ALA A 40 9.43 -12.03 4.54
C ALA A 40 9.07 -13.24 3.66
N ASP A 41 7.84 -13.26 3.12
CA ASP A 41 7.35 -14.41 2.34
C ASP A 41 7.69 -14.31 0.86
N THR A 42 8.40 -13.26 0.43
CA THR A 42 8.77 -13.11 -0.99
C THR A 42 10.06 -13.86 -1.30
N THR A 43 10.10 -14.50 -2.48
CA THR A 43 11.24 -15.31 -2.90
C THR A 43 12.06 -14.70 -4.03
N ASP A 44 11.44 -13.92 -4.93
CA ASP A 44 12.08 -13.45 -6.14
C ASP A 44 12.55 -11.99 -6.08
N GLU A 45 11.79 -11.14 -5.44
CA GLU A 45 12.15 -9.73 -5.26
C GLU A 45 11.67 -9.27 -3.90
N SER A 46 12.37 -8.28 -3.36
CA SER A 46 11.96 -7.72 -2.08
C SER A 46 10.65 -6.98 -2.22
N ARG A 47 9.67 -7.36 -1.40
CA ARG A 47 8.39 -6.67 -1.30
C ARG A 47 8.30 -6.00 0.06
N TYR A 48 7.62 -4.89 0.06
CA TYR A 48 7.41 -4.09 1.26
C TYR A 48 5.93 -3.98 1.54
N ILE A 49 5.59 -3.92 2.82
CA ILE A 49 4.21 -3.73 3.27
C ILE A 49 4.18 -2.45 4.07
N THR A 50 3.37 -1.49 3.63
CA THR A 50 3.26 -0.18 4.26
C THR A 50 1.85 0.06 4.76
N LEU A 51 1.74 0.49 6.00
CA LEU A 51 0.49 0.85 6.66
C LEU A 51 0.46 2.37 6.78
N GLY A 52 -0.56 3.01 6.23
CA GLY A 52 -0.64 4.46 6.27
C GLY A 52 -1.96 5.02 5.77
N MET A 53 -2.04 6.34 5.76
CA MET A 53 -3.25 7.06 5.34
C MET A 53 -3.30 7.20 3.83
N GLY A 54 -4.36 6.69 3.23
CA GLY A 54 -4.59 6.81 1.79
C GLY A 54 -5.25 8.12 1.39
N GLY A 55 -5.39 8.32 0.07
CA GLY A 55 -5.94 9.56 -0.49
C GLY A 55 -7.41 9.80 -0.18
N ALA A 56 -8.16 8.77 0.18
CA ALA A 56 -9.57 8.89 0.57
C ALA A 56 -9.75 8.97 2.09
N SER A 57 -8.70 9.32 2.82
CA SER A 57 -8.71 9.50 4.28
C SER A 57 -9.05 8.23 5.06
N ARG A 58 -8.64 7.08 4.54
CA ARG A 58 -8.77 5.80 5.26
C ARG A 58 -7.41 5.11 5.32
N ILE A 59 -7.20 4.37 6.42
CA ILE A 59 -5.94 3.69 6.65
C ILE A 59 -5.89 2.41 5.81
N LEU A 60 -4.83 2.27 5.03
CA LEU A 60 -4.65 1.18 4.08
C LEU A 60 -3.37 0.41 4.35
N VAL A 61 -3.36 -0.84 3.88
CA VAL A 61 -2.15 -1.66 3.77
C VAL A 61 -1.80 -1.73 2.28
N VAL A 62 -0.56 -1.38 1.94
CA VAL A 62 -0.10 -1.35 0.54
C VAL A 62 1.11 -2.26 0.41
N VAL A 63 1.04 -3.21 -0.53
CA VAL A 63 2.17 -4.07 -0.89
C VAL A 63 2.82 -3.48 -2.15
N TRP A 64 4.13 -3.29 -2.10
CA TRP A 64 4.85 -2.66 -3.20
C TRP A 64 6.27 -3.21 -3.31
N THR A 65 6.91 -2.94 -4.43
CA THR A 65 8.31 -3.28 -4.66
C THR A 65 9.01 -2.13 -5.37
N GLU A 66 10.34 -2.15 -5.35
CA GLU A 66 11.12 -1.15 -6.06
C GLU A 66 11.44 -1.64 -7.47
N ARG A 67 11.27 -0.73 -8.43
CA ARG A 67 11.77 -0.88 -9.80
C ARG A 67 12.75 0.26 -10.03
N ILE A 68 13.55 0.18 -11.08
CA ILE A 68 14.51 1.23 -11.40
C ILE A 68 13.79 2.57 -11.45
N GLU A 69 14.12 3.46 -10.50
CA GLU A 69 13.58 4.81 -10.36
C GLU A 69 12.05 4.88 -10.18
N ARG A 70 11.39 3.76 -9.84
CA ARG A 70 9.94 3.71 -9.65
C ARG A 70 9.56 2.82 -8.49
N ILE A 71 8.39 3.08 -7.96
CA ILE A 71 7.74 2.20 -6.98
C ILE A 71 6.58 1.52 -7.68
N ARG A 72 6.57 0.18 -7.68
CA ARG A 72 5.48 -0.59 -8.25
C ARG A 72 4.52 -1.03 -7.15
N ILE A 73 3.28 -0.56 -7.24
CA ILE A 73 2.22 -0.99 -6.33
C ILE A 73 1.68 -2.33 -6.82
N ILE A 74 1.61 -3.30 -5.92
CA ILE A 74 1.20 -4.67 -6.23
C ILE A 74 -0.23 -4.93 -5.77
N SER A 75 -0.58 -4.49 -4.57
CA SER A 75 -1.89 -4.71 -3.98
C SER A 75 -2.14 -3.72 -2.86
N ALA A 76 -3.41 -3.44 -2.56
CA ALA A 76 -3.77 -2.53 -1.48
C ALA A 76 -5.15 -2.90 -0.93
N TRP A 77 -5.32 -2.81 0.39
CA TRP A 77 -6.61 -3.09 1.04
C TRP A 77 -6.76 -2.26 2.30
N LYS A 78 -7.99 -2.22 2.83
CA LYS A 78 -8.26 -1.49 4.06
C LYS A 78 -7.58 -2.18 5.24
N ALA A 79 -6.99 -1.39 6.13
CA ALA A 79 -6.46 -1.90 7.38
C ALA A 79 -7.58 -2.46 8.24
N ASN A 80 -7.33 -3.57 8.92
CA ASN A 80 -8.24 -4.11 9.91
C ASN A 80 -8.10 -3.30 11.22
N GLN A 81 -8.94 -3.61 12.21
CA GLN A 81 -8.95 -2.84 13.46
C GLN A 81 -7.61 -2.87 14.20
N PRO A 82 -6.95 -4.02 14.39
CA PRO A 82 -5.63 -4.04 15.02
C PRO A 82 -4.60 -3.21 14.27
N GLN A 83 -4.60 -3.25 12.93
CA GLN A 83 -3.68 -2.47 12.11
C GLN A 83 -3.94 -0.97 12.25
N ARG A 84 -5.21 -0.56 12.25
CA ARG A 84 -5.55 0.84 12.47
C ARG A 84 -5.06 1.34 13.83
N ARG A 85 -5.19 0.51 14.86
CA ARG A 85 -4.70 0.85 16.20
C ARG A 85 -3.19 1.06 16.24
N ILE A 86 -2.44 0.22 15.50
CA ILE A 86 -0.99 0.36 15.40
C ILE A 86 -0.63 1.70 14.78
N TYR A 87 -1.30 2.06 13.67
CA TYR A 87 -1.07 3.34 13.01
C TYR A 87 -1.43 4.51 13.92
N GLU A 88 -2.61 4.46 14.54
CA GLU A 88 -3.14 5.54 15.37
C GLU A 88 -2.37 5.72 16.67
N ALA A 89 -1.68 4.68 17.15
CA ALA A 89 -0.90 4.73 18.39
C ALA A 89 0.27 5.70 18.33
N GLN A 90 0.60 6.21 17.16
CA GLN A 90 1.66 7.20 16.98
C GLN A 90 1.24 8.61 17.39
N PHE A 91 -0.04 8.85 17.58
CA PHE A 91 -0.58 10.19 17.80
C PHE A 91 -1.02 10.44 19.23
#